data_69d63b3a767c2a7bcf053e4b677bbdc4
#
_entry.id   69d63b3a767c2a7bcf053e4b677bbdc4
#
_cell.length_a   1.000
_cell.length_b   1.000
_cell.length_c   1.000
_cell.angle_alpha   90.00
_cell.angle_beta   90.00
_cell.angle_gamma   90.00
#
_symmetry.space_group_name_H-M   'P 1'
#
loop_
_entity.id
_entity.type
_entity.pdbx_description
1 polymer ?
#
loop_
_entity_poly.entity_id
_entity_poly.type
_entity_poly.pdbx_seq_one_letter_code
_entity_poly.pdbx_strand_id
1 'polypeptide(L)'
;MITNYSALIIDDEIENIQLLEIYIKKFCKEINEIHFCTTIEEGVDKYLEFHPNILFLDIHLGELSTSFTLLENCRTDESEIIFISSYEEYALKAISFNVTAYLIKPLLSNQLVAAVQKAIRNLELKSSYNQNLHQIAISNPKNSSLIAVASIEKIEFIHTDDIVYLEADGRYTLFYLRNGNAVVSCKNIGEYEKNLDQNIFFRVHYKYIINLYQVLNINKVSGNYCEMLTGKLIPIAKRRQELLFKFLNLK
;
A
#
# COMPACT_ATOMS: atom_id res chain seq x y z
N MET A 1 2.28 -25.64 -3.58
CA MET A 1 1.13 -25.47 -2.67
C MET A 1 0.04 -24.83 -3.50
N ILE A 2 -1.18 -25.41 -3.55
CA ILE A 2 -2.32 -24.73 -4.20
C ILE A 2 -2.76 -23.68 -3.19
N THR A 3 -2.34 -22.45 -3.39
CA THR A 3 -2.82 -21.31 -2.61
C THR A 3 -4.18 -20.92 -3.18
N ASN A 4 -5.22 -20.93 -2.33
CA ASN A 4 -6.55 -20.48 -2.70
C ASN A 4 -6.62 -18.97 -2.60
N TYR A 5 -6.86 -18.29 -3.71
CA TYR A 5 -7.08 -16.86 -3.74
C TYR A 5 -8.55 -16.53 -3.89
N SER A 6 -8.96 -15.42 -3.29
CA SER A 6 -10.30 -14.86 -3.42
C SER A 6 -10.28 -13.60 -4.31
N ALA A 7 -11.37 -13.38 -5.03
CA ALA A 7 -11.55 -12.22 -5.89
C ALA A 7 -12.88 -11.51 -5.62
N LEU A 8 -12.90 -10.18 -5.78
CA LEU A 8 -14.12 -9.38 -5.84
C LEU A 8 -14.16 -8.65 -7.19
N ILE A 9 -15.29 -8.82 -7.90
CA ILE A 9 -15.57 -8.16 -9.17
C ILE A 9 -16.57 -7.05 -8.93
N ILE A 10 -16.27 -5.85 -9.41
CA ILE A 10 -17.17 -4.68 -9.35
C ILE A 10 -17.32 -4.10 -10.74
N ASP A 11 -18.51 -4.25 -11.32
CA ASP A 11 -18.87 -3.77 -12.65
C ASP A 11 -20.39 -3.55 -12.64
N ASP A 12 -20.91 -2.44 -13.16
CA ASP A 12 -22.35 -2.13 -13.17
C ASP A 12 -23.13 -2.96 -14.20
N GLU A 13 -22.42 -3.60 -15.14
CA GLU A 13 -23.00 -4.51 -16.13
C GLU A 13 -22.85 -5.97 -15.73
N ILE A 14 -23.95 -6.63 -15.41
CA ILE A 14 -23.95 -8.04 -14.95
C ILE A 14 -23.37 -9.01 -15.99
N GLU A 15 -23.52 -8.70 -17.29
CA GLU A 15 -22.98 -9.48 -18.40
C GLU A 15 -21.44 -9.50 -18.37
N ASN A 16 -20.80 -8.37 -18.03
CA ASN A 16 -19.35 -8.28 -17.89
C ASN A 16 -18.87 -9.11 -16.70
N ILE A 17 -19.60 -9.06 -15.58
CA ILE A 17 -19.32 -9.87 -14.39
C ILE A 17 -19.36 -11.36 -14.75
N GLN A 18 -20.44 -11.80 -15.42
CA GLN A 18 -20.60 -13.20 -15.81
C GLN A 18 -19.50 -13.68 -16.77
N LEU A 19 -19.16 -12.85 -17.76
CA LEU A 19 -18.09 -13.16 -18.70
C LEU A 19 -16.74 -13.29 -17.98
N LEU A 20 -16.43 -12.35 -17.10
CA LEU A 20 -15.19 -12.36 -16.33
C LEU A 20 -15.13 -13.57 -15.39
N GLU A 21 -16.22 -13.89 -14.72
CA GLU A 21 -16.32 -15.07 -13.87
C GLU A 21 -16.07 -16.38 -14.66
N ILE A 22 -16.65 -16.51 -15.86
CA ILE A 22 -16.39 -17.65 -16.75
C ILE A 22 -14.91 -17.72 -17.12
N TYR A 23 -14.28 -16.59 -17.46
CA TYR A 23 -12.87 -16.56 -17.83
C TYR A 23 -11.96 -16.91 -16.64
N ILE A 24 -12.24 -16.37 -15.45
CA ILE A 24 -11.49 -16.69 -14.23
C ILE A 24 -11.61 -18.19 -13.94
N LYS A 25 -12.82 -18.73 -13.89
CA LYS A 25 -13.06 -20.16 -13.62
C LYS A 25 -12.40 -21.09 -14.64
N LYS A 26 -12.30 -20.65 -15.88
CA LYS A 26 -11.70 -21.45 -16.97
C LYS A 26 -10.19 -21.39 -16.99
N PHE A 27 -9.60 -20.21 -16.79
CA PHE A 27 -8.20 -19.95 -17.08
C PHE A 27 -7.33 -19.61 -15.85
N CYS A 28 -7.93 -19.25 -14.70
CA CYS A 28 -7.21 -18.80 -13.49
C CYS A 28 -7.62 -19.70 -12.30
N LYS A 29 -7.16 -20.95 -12.31
CA LYS A 29 -7.55 -21.99 -11.35
C LYS A 29 -7.11 -21.74 -9.92
N GLU A 30 -6.22 -20.81 -9.72
CA GLU A 30 -5.71 -20.36 -8.42
C GLU A 30 -6.75 -19.51 -7.66
N ILE A 31 -7.73 -18.91 -8.38
CA ILE A 31 -8.84 -18.15 -7.79
C ILE A 31 -10.02 -19.09 -7.58
N ASN A 32 -10.34 -19.38 -6.32
CA ASN A 32 -11.34 -20.41 -5.97
C ASN A 32 -12.62 -19.79 -5.39
N GLU A 33 -12.55 -18.56 -4.92
CA GLU A 33 -13.67 -17.82 -4.35
C GLU A 33 -13.85 -16.52 -5.12
N ILE A 34 -15.08 -16.28 -5.61
CA ILE A 34 -15.39 -15.09 -6.41
C ILE A 34 -16.65 -14.47 -5.83
N HIS A 35 -16.51 -13.22 -5.38
CA HIS A 35 -17.63 -12.35 -5.02
C HIS A 35 -17.81 -11.30 -6.10
N PHE A 36 -19.01 -10.74 -6.22
CA PHE A 36 -19.26 -9.67 -7.17
C PHE A 36 -20.33 -8.70 -6.65
N CYS A 37 -20.34 -7.51 -7.18
CA CYS A 37 -21.37 -6.50 -6.96
C CYS A 37 -21.44 -5.52 -8.13
N THR A 38 -22.53 -4.74 -8.18
CA THR A 38 -22.78 -3.80 -9.27
C THR A 38 -22.70 -2.34 -8.84
N THR A 39 -22.47 -2.08 -7.55
CA THR A 39 -22.33 -0.71 -7.01
C THR A 39 -21.08 -0.57 -6.16
N ILE A 40 -20.60 0.68 -5.99
CA ILE A 40 -19.44 0.95 -5.13
C ILE A 40 -19.75 0.70 -3.67
N GLU A 41 -20.93 1.08 -3.20
CA GLU A 41 -21.35 0.94 -1.82
C GLU A 41 -21.32 -0.55 -1.40
N GLU A 42 -21.96 -1.42 -2.20
CA GLU A 42 -21.91 -2.87 -1.98
C GLU A 42 -20.49 -3.40 -2.11
N GLY A 43 -19.67 -2.82 -2.99
CA GLY A 43 -18.27 -3.16 -3.18
C GLY A 43 -17.43 -2.89 -1.94
N VAL A 44 -17.65 -1.75 -1.26
CA VAL A 44 -17.01 -1.41 0.01
C VAL A 44 -17.40 -2.40 1.09
N ASP A 45 -18.70 -2.69 1.24
CA ASP A 45 -19.19 -3.62 2.25
C ASP A 45 -18.59 -5.02 2.05
N LYS A 46 -18.64 -5.54 0.81
CA LYS A 46 -18.05 -6.85 0.48
C LYS A 46 -16.53 -6.87 0.64
N TYR A 47 -15.86 -5.78 0.31
CA TYR A 47 -14.42 -5.67 0.53
C TYR A 47 -14.05 -5.81 2.01
N LEU A 48 -14.81 -5.13 2.89
CA LEU A 48 -14.59 -5.18 4.34
C LEU A 48 -14.98 -6.52 4.96
N GLU A 49 -15.96 -7.21 4.38
CA GLU A 49 -16.42 -8.52 4.86
C GLU A 49 -15.48 -9.66 4.45
N PHE A 50 -15.11 -9.72 3.16
CA PHE A 50 -14.41 -10.88 2.59
C PHE A 50 -12.90 -10.70 2.46
N HIS A 51 -12.36 -9.47 2.55
CA HIS A 51 -10.94 -9.17 2.38
C HIS A 51 -10.31 -9.86 1.16
N PRO A 52 -10.84 -9.63 -0.06
CA PRO A 52 -10.41 -10.36 -1.26
C PRO A 52 -8.95 -10.08 -1.61
N ASN A 53 -8.26 -11.12 -2.12
CA ASN A 53 -6.88 -10.99 -2.55
C ASN A 53 -6.72 -10.17 -3.83
N ILE A 54 -7.70 -10.27 -4.74
CA ILE A 54 -7.68 -9.60 -6.04
C ILE A 54 -8.99 -8.83 -6.25
N LEU A 55 -8.89 -7.57 -6.63
CA LEU A 55 -10.00 -6.71 -7.03
C LEU A 55 -10.01 -6.55 -8.54
N PHE A 56 -11.09 -6.92 -9.18
CA PHE A 56 -11.39 -6.58 -10.57
C PHE A 56 -12.39 -5.43 -10.57
N LEU A 57 -12.01 -4.30 -11.12
CA LEU A 57 -12.79 -3.07 -11.04
C LEU A 57 -13.06 -2.52 -12.45
N ASP A 58 -14.33 -2.31 -12.81
CA ASP A 58 -14.60 -1.33 -13.85
C ASP A 58 -14.41 0.07 -13.30
N ILE A 59 -13.99 0.99 -14.13
CA ILE A 59 -13.77 2.39 -13.73
C ILE A 59 -15.08 3.13 -13.56
N HIS A 60 -15.97 3.00 -14.52
CA HIS A 60 -17.28 3.64 -14.48
C HIS A 60 -18.30 2.69 -13.89
N LEU A 61 -18.95 3.12 -12.82
CA LEU A 61 -20.02 2.41 -12.14
C LEU A 61 -21.24 3.33 -12.09
N GLY A 62 -22.01 3.36 -13.21
CA GLY A 62 -23.08 4.29 -13.42
C GLY A 62 -22.60 5.68 -13.89
N GLU A 63 -23.52 6.67 -13.96
CA GLU A 63 -23.24 7.98 -14.58
C GLU A 63 -22.32 8.90 -13.77
N LEU A 64 -22.23 8.75 -12.44
CA LEU A 64 -21.60 9.74 -11.55
C LEU A 64 -20.49 9.16 -10.65
N SER A 65 -20.26 7.84 -10.65
CA SER A 65 -19.31 7.23 -9.74
C SER A 65 -18.17 6.50 -10.47
N THR A 66 -16.99 6.55 -9.89
CA THR A 66 -15.83 5.81 -10.40
C THR A 66 -15.24 4.93 -9.30
N SER A 67 -14.70 3.78 -9.68
CA SER A 67 -14.04 2.86 -8.73
C SER A 67 -12.82 3.46 -8.02
N PHE A 68 -12.31 4.59 -8.48
CA PHE A 68 -11.27 5.33 -7.76
C PHE A 68 -11.73 5.76 -6.37
N THR A 69 -13.02 6.06 -6.19
CA THR A 69 -13.61 6.40 -4.88
C THR A 69 -13.44 5.26 -3.87
N LEU A 70 -13.58 4.00 -4.30
CA LEU A 70 -13.32 2.84 -3.45
C LEU A 70 -11.85 2.82 -3.00
N LEU A 71 -10.91 3.04 -3.93
CA LEU A 71 -9.48 3.03 -3.65
C LEU A 71 -9.03 4.20 -2.75
N GLU A 72 -9.73 5.33 -2.80
CA GLU A 72 -9.47 6.48 -1.93
C GLU A 72 -9.99 6.27 -0.51
N ASN A 73 -11.08 5.54 -0.35
CA ASN A 73 -11.77 5.35 0.93
C ASN A 73 -11.38 4.05 1.65
N CYS A 74 -11.01 3.00 0.91
CA CYS A 74 -10.62 1.71 1.47
C CYS A 74 -9.11 1.53 1.49
N ARG A 75 -8.59 0.87 2.53
CA ARG A 75 -7.20 0.40 2.56
C ARG A 75 -7.09 -0.88 1.75
N THR A 76 -6.80 -0.75 0.46
CA THR A 76 -6.66 -1.90 -0.45
C THR A 76 -5.23 -2.43 -0.56
N ASP A 77 -4.36 -2.11 0.40
CA ASP A 77 -2.92 -2.44 0.35
C ASP A 77 -2.63 -3.95 0.37
N GLU A 78 -3.54 -4.75 0.92
CA GLU A 78 -3.43 -6.21 0.97
C GLU A 78 -3.95 -6.89 -0.28
N SER A 79 -4.68 -6.17 -1.12
CA SER A 79 -5.26 -6.68 -2.36
C SER A 79 -4.48 -6.20 -3.58
N GLU A 80 -4.46 -7.01 -4.62
CA GLU A 80 -3.97 -6.64 -5.95
C GLU A 80 -5.13 -6.12 -6.80
N ILE A 81 -4.92 -5.00 -7.50
CA ILE A 81 -5.98 -4.31 -8.22
C ILE A 81 -5.77 -4.47 -9.72
N ILE A 82 -6.81 -4.94 -10.41
CA ILE A 82 -6.86 -5.07 -11.87
C ILE A 82 -8.06 -4.27 -12.37
N PHE A 83 -7.81 -3.19 -13.10
CA PHE A 83 -8.87 -2.47 -13.79
C PHE A 83 -9.24 -3.16 -15.10
N ILE A 84 -10.54 -3.19 -15.42
CA ILE A 84 -11.08 -3.68 -16.69
C ILE A 84 -12.06 -2.62 -17.19
N SER A 85 -11.72 -1.88 -18.24
CA SER A 85 -12.48 -0.72 -18.66
C SER A 85 -12.52 -0.55 -20.17
N SER A 86 -13.57 0.10 -20.69
CA SER A 86 -13.66 0.51 -22.09
C SER A 86 -12.87 1.79 -22.42
N TYR A 87 -12.28 2.45 -21.42
CA TYR A 87 -11.68 3.79 -21.56
C TYR A 87 -10.16 3.73 -21.34
N GLU A 88 -9.38 4.15 -22.36
CA GLU A 88 -7.91 4.18 -22.27
C GLU A 88 -7.37 5.39 -21.48
N GLU A 89 -8.10 6.49 -21.45
CA GLU A 89 -7.69 7.75 -20.83
C GLU A 89 -7.42 7.66 -19.31
N TYR A 90 -8.06 6.72 -18.65
CA TYR A 90 -7.87 6.52 -17.21
C TYR A 90 -6.63 5.68 -16.85
N ALA A 91 -5.92 5.11 -17.83
CA ALA A 91 -4.74 4.29 -17.59
C ALA A 91 -3.65 5.06 -16.84
N LEU A 92 -3.43 6.33 -17.18
CA LEU A 92 -2.45 7.18 -16.47
C LEU A 92 -2.88 7.47 -15.03
N LYS A 93 -4.17 7.68 -14.79
CA LYS A 93 -4.69 7.85 -13.42
C LYS A 93 -4.56 6.56 -12.63
N ALA A 94 -4.83 5.40 -13.23
CA ALA A 94 -4.70 4.10 -12.58
C ALA A 94 -3.27 3.83 -12.10
N ILE A 95 -2.24 4.29 -12.84
CA ILE A 95 -0.83 4.17 -12.44
C ILE A 95 -0.59 4.85 -11.09
N SER A 96 -1.22 6.00 -10.82
CA SER A 96 -1.06 6.70 -9.53
C SER A 96 -1.62 5.93 -8.32
N PHE A 97 -2.50 4.96 -8.56
CA PHE A 97 -3.03 4.04 -7.55
C PHE A 97 -2.25 2.73 -7.45
N ASN A 98 -1.10 2.62 -8.16
CA ASN A 98 -0.24 1.42 -8.15
C ASN A 98 -1.01 0.12 -8.44
N VAL A 99 -1.87 0.16 -9.47
CA VAL A 99 -2.65 -1.01 -9.86
C VAL A 99 -1.75 -2.06 -10.51
N THR A 100 -2.11 -3.33 -10.33
CA THR A 100 -1.36 -4.47 -10.87
C THR A 100 -1.43 -4.52 -12.38
N ALA A 101 -2.62 -4.27 -12.94
CA ALA A 101 -2.85 -4.24 -14.37
C ALA A 101 -4.03 -3.34 -14.73
N TYR A 102 -4.03 -2.91 -15.98
CA TYR A 102 -5.12 -2.19 -16.64
C TYR A 102 -5.46 -2.93 -17.93
N LEU A 103 -6.67 -3.46 -18.03
CA LEU A 103 -7.13 -4.23 -19.17
C LEU A 103 -8.22 -3.46 -19.90
N ILE A 104 -8.13 -3.42 -21.24
CA ILE A 104 -9.11 -2.74 -22.08
C ILE A 104 -10.15 -3.75 -22.55
N LYS A 105 -11.44 -3.39 -22.48
CA LYS A 105 -12.55 -4.15 -23.10
C LYS A 105 -12.47 -3.98 -24.63
N PRO A 106 -12.66 -5.04 -25.46
CA PRO A 106 -13.09 -6.40 -25.07
C PRO A 106 -11.96 -7.20 -24.41
N LEU A 107 -12.28 -7.87 -23.30
CA LEU A 107 -11.32 -8.60 -22.50
C LEU A 107 -10.78 -9.83 -23.26
N LEU A 108 -9.45 -9.91 -23.37
CA LEU A 108 -8.77 -11.06 -23.94
C LEU A 108 -8.28 -12.01 -22.84
N SER A 109 -8.53 -13.30 -22.99
CA SER A 109 -8.18 -14.30 -21.98
C SER A 109 -6.67 -14.35 -21.64
N ASN A 110 -5.80 -14.17 -22.63
CA ASN A 110 -4.35 -14.12 -22.40
C ASN A 110 -3.90 -12.92 -21.58
N GLN A 111 -4.55 -11.76 -21.76
CA GLN A 111 -4.27 -10.56 -20.95
C GLN A 111 -4.76 -10.74 -19.52
N LEU A 112 -5.95 -11.32 -19.33
CA LEU A 112 -6.47 -11.65 -18.01
C LEU A 112 -5.53 -12.60 -17.27
N VAL A 113 -5.12 -13.70 -17.91
CA VAL A 113 -4.19 -14.68 -17.31
C VAL A 113 -2.89 -14.00 -16.90
N ALA A 114 -2.29 -13.18 -17.77
CA ALA A 114 -1.06 -12.47 -17.45
C ALA A 114 -1.23 -11.51 -16.26
N ALA A 115 -2.35 -10.78 -16.19
CA ALA A 115 -2.65 -9.87 -15.08
C ALA A 115 -2.85 -10.63 -13.75
N VAL A 116 -3.59 -11.73 -13.77
CA VAL A 116 -3.80 -12.59 -12.58
C VAL A 116 -2.50 -13.22 -12.11
N GLN A 117 -1.68 -13.74 -13.01
CA GLN A 117 -0.36 -14.29 -12.64
C GLN A 117 0.56 -13.23 -12.03
N LYS A 118 0.51 -11.99 -12.53
CA LYS A 118 1.24 -10.88 -11.92
C LYS A 118 0.73 -10.58 -10.52
N ALA A 119 -0.60 -10.55 -10.34
CA ALA A 119 -1.24 -10.34 -9.03
C ALA A 119 -0.83 -11.42 -8.02
N ILE A 120 -0.92 -12.69 -8.42
CA ILE A 120 -0.53 -13.82 -7.57
C ILE A 120 0.94 -13.73 -7.16
N ARG A 121 1.84 -13.44 -8.11
CA ARG A 121 3.27 -13.26 -7.80
C ARG A 121 3.49 -12.15 -6.77
N ASN A 122 2.79 -11.03 -6.90
CA ASN A 122 2.89 -9.94 -5.94
C ASN A 122 2.41 -10.36 -4.54
N LEU A 123 1.29 -11.09 -4.47
CA LEU A 123 0.76 -11.63 -3.21
C LEU A 123 1.71 -12.64 -2.55
N GLU A 124 2.31 -13.52 -3.33
CA GLU A 124 3.33 -14.47 -2.85
C GLU A 124 4.56 -13.76 -2.31
N LEU A 125 5.04 -12.74 -3.00
CA LEU A 125 6.16 -11.92 -2.53
C LEU A 125 5.81 -11.20 -1.22
N LYS A 126 4.60 -10.62 -1.10
CA LYS A 126 4.12 -10.01 0.16
C LYS A 126 4.04 -11.04 1.29
N SER A 127 3.51 -12.24 1.01
CA SER A 127 3.38 -13.32 1.99
C SER A 127 4.74 -13.86 2.47
N SER A 128 5.65 -14.16 1.55
CA SER A 128 7.00 -14.62 1.86
C SER A 128 7.78 -13.60 2.70
N TYR A 129 7.56 -12.30 2.41
CA TYR A 129 8.12 -11.21 3.19
C TYR A 129 7.62 -11.21 4.63
N ASN A 130 6.30 -11.34 4.84
CA ASN A 130 5.72 -11.35 6.18
C ASN A 130 6.18 -12.58 6.99
N GLN A 131 6.33 -13.75 6.36
CA GLN A 131 6.85 -14.96 7.01
C GLN A 131 8.32 -14.82 7.41
N ASN A 132 9.16 -14.23 6.56
CA ASN A 132 10.56 -13.98 6.88
C ASN A 132 10.73 -12.96 8.01
N LEU A 133 9.88 -11.91 8.05
CA LEU A 133 9.86 -10.97 9.17
C LEU A 133 9.50 -11.66 10.50
N HIS A 134 8.53 -12.57 10.49
CA HIS A 134 8.18 -13.34 11.70
C HIS A 134 9.33 -14.24 12.17
N GLN A 135 10.05 -14.89 11.26
CA GLN A 135 11.20 -15.74 11.63
C GLN A 135 12.38 -14.92 12.18
N ILE A 136 12.65 -13.75 11.60
CA ILE A 136 13.71 -12.84 12.09
C ILE A 136 13.31 -12.23 13.45
N ALA A 137 12.05 -11.87 13.64
CA ALA A 137 11.54 -11.35 14.91
C ALA A 137 11.55 -12.39 16.05
N ILE A 138 11.33 -13.67 15.73
CA ILE A 138 11.36 -14.77 16.73
C ILE A 138 12.79 -15.13 17.13
N SER A 139 13.78 -14.99 16.21
CA SER A 139 15.16 -15.38 16.48
C SER A 139 15.96 -14.35 17.30
N ASN A 140 15.48 -13.10 17.46
CA ASN A 140 16.19 -12.09 18.27
C ASN A 140 15.27 -11.00 18.85
N PRO A 141 14.53 -11.26 19.95
CA PRO A 141 13.55 -10.32 20.49
C PRO A 141 14.14 -9.09 21.21
N LYS A 142 15.46 -8.94 21.27
CA LYS A 142 16.11 -7.87 22.08
C LYS A 142 16.98 -6.87 21.31
N ASN A 143 17.27 -7.06 20.01
CA ASN A 143 18.13 -6.14 19.26
C ASN A 143 17.93 -6.21 17.74
N SER A 144 16.71 -6.22 17.22
CA SER A 144 16.54 -6.10 15.77
C SER A 144 16.61 -4.62 15.36
N SER A 145 17.81 -4.12 15.20
CA SER A 145 18.09 -2.83 14.56
C SER A 145 17.91 -2.87 13.03
N LEU A 146 17.32 -3.94 12.50
CA LEU A 146 17.10 -4.14 11.07
C LEU A 146 15.61 -4.09 10.74
N ILE A 147 15.26 -3.33 9.71
CA ILE A 147 13.94 -3.37 9.08
C ILE A 147 14.08 -3.85 7.65
N ALA A 148 13.18 -4.73 7.23
CA ALA A 148 13.15 -5.18 5.86
C ALA A 148 12.17 -4.32 5.06
N VAL A 149 12.65 -3.73 3.98
CA VAL A 149 11.94 -2.82 3.09
C VAL A 149 11.75 -3.50 1.75
N ALA A 150 10.49 -3.86 1.41
CA ALA A 150 10.16 -4.47 0.13
C ALA A 150 9.92 -3.40 -0.92
N SER A 151 10.70 -3.41 -1.99
CA SER A 151 10.47 -2.69 -3.24
C SER A 151 9.85 -3.63 -4.29
N ILE A 152 9.60 -3.11 -5.48
CA ILE A 152 9.07 -3.91 -6.62
C ILE A 152 10.08 -5.00 -7.04
N GLU A 153 11.38 -4.72 -6.93
CA GLU A 153 12.43 -5.57 -7.48
C GLU A 153 13.16 -6.43 -6.42
N LYS A 154 13.22 -5.95 -5.17
CA LYS A 154 14.04 -6.56 -4.12
C LYS A 154 13.54 -6.27 -2.72
N ILE A 155 14.03 -7.03 -1.78
CA ILE A 155 13.90 -6.73 -0.35
C ILE A 155 15.25 -6.23 0.14
N GLU A 156 15.28 -5.04 0.72
CA GLU A 156 16.47 -4.46 1.33
C GLU A 156 16.35 -4.51 2.85
N PHE A 157 17.41 -4.95 3.51
CA PHE A 157 17.51 -4.89 4.96
C PHE A 157 18.25 -3.61 5.35
N ILE A 158 17.57 -2.74 6.08
CA ILE A 158 18.09 -1.44 6.49
C ILE A 158 18.24 -1.42 8.00
N HIS A 159 19.39 -0.98 8.50
CA HIS A 159 19.52 -0.69 9.92
C HIS A 159 18.62 0.50 10.29
N THR A 160 17.83 0.36 11.35
CA THR A 160 16.93 1.43 11.81
C THR A 160 17.70 2.70 12.20
N ASP A 161 18.95 2.54 12.67
CA ASP A 161 19.84 3.65 13.00
C ASP A 161 20.26 4.47 11.77
N ASP A 162 20.24 3.87 10.56
CA ASP A 162 20.56 4.54 9.32
C ASP A 162 19.38 5.33 8.75
N ILE A 163 18.16 5.09 9.25
CA ILE A 163 16.97 5.79 8.78
C ILE A 163 16.89 7.17 9.40
N VAL A 164 16.83 8.21 8.56
CA VAL A 164 16.68 9.61 8.99
C VAL A 164 15.20 9.95 9.12
N TYR A 165 14.42 9.70 8.08
CA TYR A 165 12.98 9.88 8.10
C TYR A 165 12.32 9.04 7.00
N LEU A 166 11.01 8.85 7.13
CA LEU A 166 10.15 8.25 6.11
C LEU A 166 9.23 9.31 5.53
N GLU A 167 8.99 9.24 4.23
CA GLU A 167 8.06 10.12 3.51
C GLU A 167 7.02 9.28 2.77
N ALA A 168 5.74 9.60 2.93
CA ALA A 168 4.67 9.03 2.13
C ALA A 168 4.63 9.67 0.75
N ASP A 169 4.60 8.86 -0.30
CA ASP A 169 4.40 9.27 -1.68
C ASP A 169 3.32 8.37 -2.31
N GLY A 170 2.07 8.84 -2.23
CA GLY A 170 0.92 8.03 -2.59
C GLY A 170 0.85 6.75 -1.73
N ARG A 171 0.91 5.59 -2.38
CA ARG A 171 0.94 4.26 -1.73
C ARG A 171 2.33 3.80 -1.31
N TYR A 172 3.37 4.51 -1.75
CA TYR A 172 4.75 4.19 -1.44
C TYR A 172 5.21 4.88 -0.16
N THR A 173 6.27 4.31 0.41
CA THR A 173 7.04 4.96 1.48
C THR A 173 8.48 5.05 1.06
N LEU A 174 9.04 6.25 1.09
CA LEU A 174 10.44 6.51 0.86
C LEU A 174 11.18 6.54 2.20
N PHE A 175 12.21 5.72 2.33
CA PHE A 175 13.12 5.71 3.46
C PHE A 175 14.36 6.53 3.09
N TYR A 176 14.54 7.66 3.73
CA TYR A 176 15.73 8.49 3.55
C TYR A 176 16.80 8.09 4.56
N LEU A 177 17.98 7.73 4.06
CA LEU A 177 19.07 7.15 4.85
C LEU A 177 20.17 8.19 5.11
N ARG A 178 20.99 7.95 6.14
CA ARG A 178 22.13 8.80 6.54
C ARG A 178 23.17 8.98 5.43
N ASN A 179 23.33 8.00 4.56
CA ASN A 179 24.25 8.03 3.41
C ASN A 179 23.74 8.88 2.23
N GLY A 180 22.58 9.51 2.38
CA GLY A 180 21.94 10.33 1.34
C GLY A 180 21.09 9.52 0.34
N ASN A 181 21.08 8.19 0.42
CA ASN A 181 20.26 7.34 -0.44
C ASN A 181 18.80 7.34 0.03
N ALA A 182 17.90 7.02 -0.90
CA ALA A 182 16.50 6.73 -0.59
C ALA A 182 16.14 5.32 -1.08
N VAL A 183 15.39 4.59 -0.24
CA VAL A 183 14.85 3.28 -0.57
C VAL A 183 13.33 3.40 -0.64
N VAL A 184 12.74 2.93 -1.73
CA VAL A 184 11.30 3.00 -1.98
C VAL A 184 10.65 1.70 -1.57
N SER A 185 9.65 1.77 -0.70
CA SER A 185 8.82 0.64 -0.33
C SER A 185 7.46 0.67 -1.01
N CYS A 186 6.96 -0.51 -1.37
CA CYS A 186 5.60 -0.70 -1.87
C CYS A 186 4.51 -0.62 -0.79
N LYS A 187 4.90 -0.50 0.49
CA LYS A 187 3.97 -0.36 1.61
C LYS A 187 3.72 1.09 1.96
N ASN A 188 2.52 1.38 2.47
CA ASN A 188 2.20 2.71 2.93
C ASN A 188 2.86 3.03 4.28
N ILE A 189 3.03 4.32 4.56
CA ILE A 189 3.73 4.80 5.76
C ILE A 189 3.04 4.39 7.08
N GLY A 190 1.72 4.15 7.06
CA GLY A 190 0.96 3.73 8.25
C GLY A 190 1.29 2.31 8.70
N GLU A 191 1.74 1.43 7.80
CA GLU A 191 2.20 0.10 8.15
C GLU A 191 3.53 0.16 8.91
N TYR A 192 4.41 1.06 8.49
CA TYR A 192 5.69 1.28 9.16
C TYR A 192 5.53 1.96 10.52
N GLU A 193 4.55 2.86 10.69
CA GLU A 193 4.23 3.47 11.98
C GLU A 193 3.95 2.43 13.09
N LYS A 194 3.37 1.28 12.72
CA LYS A 194 3.06 0.20 13.67
C LYS A 194 4.27 -0.68 14.01
N ASN A 195 5.22 -0.81 13.06
CA ASN A 195 6.31 -1.78 13.13
C ASN A 195 7.64 -1.17 13.56
N LEU A 196 7.78 0.15 13.47
CA LEU A 196 8.96 0.89 13.93
C LEU A 196 8.87 1.11 15.44
N ASP A 197 10.04 1.11 16.11
CA ASP A 197 10.11 1.42 17.53
C ASP A 197 9.58 2.82 17.80
N GLN A 198 8.45 2.89 18.50
CA GLN A 198 7.76 4.14 18.82
C GLN A 198 8.55 5.03 19.80
N ASN A 199 9.60 4.53 20.44
CA ASN A 199 10.51 5.33 21.25
C ASN A 199 11.56 6.08 20.41
N ILE A 200 11.76 5.63 19.17
CA ILE A 200 12.77 6.18 18.24
C ILE A 200 12.08 6.93 17.09
N PHE A 201 10.99 6.38 16.58
CA PHE A 201 10.29 6.90 15.42
C PHE A 201 8.97 7.56 15.81
N PHE A 202 8.79 8.80 15.39
CA PHE A 202 7.57 9.54 15.71
C PHE A 202 6.92 10.09 14.44
N ARG A 203 5.62 9.88 14.28
CA ARG A 203 4.86 10.42 13.15
C ARG A 203 4.47 11.87 13.42
N VAL A 204 5.21 12.80 12.83
CA VAL A 204 5.00 14.26 13.01
C VAL A 204 3.95 14.82 12.04
N HIS A 205 3.71 14.15 10.91
CA HIS A 205 2.79 14.60 9.87
C HIS A 205 2.13 13.40 9.17
N TYR A 206 0.97 13.61 8.51
CA TYR A 206 0.37 12.50 7.73
C TYR A 206 1.32 11.95 6.67
N LYS A 207 2.25 12.76 6.21
CA LYS A 207 3.24 12.44 5.19
C LYS A 207 4.59 11.97 5.76
N TYR A 208 4.90 12.24 7.05
CA TYR A 208 6.24 12.04 7.58
C TYR A 208 6.29 11.31 8.93
N ILE A 209 7.22 10.34 9.01
CA ILE A 209 7.71 9.74 10.27
C ILE A 209 9.19 10.10 10.38
N ILE A 210 9.63 10.64 11.51
CA ILE A 210 11.03 11.02 11.77
C ILE A 210 11.69 10.07 12.76
N ASN A 211 12.98 9.87 12.60
CA ASN A 211 13.83 9.28 13.62
C ASN A 211 14.29 10.39 14.56
N LEU A 212 13.92 10.30 15.82
CA LEU A 212 14.21 11.34 16.83
C LEU A 212 15.69 11.55 17.09
N TYR A 213 16.52 10.51 16.93
CA TYR A 213 17.97 10.63 17.03
C TYR A 213 18.63 11.35 15.86
N GLN A 214 17.89 11.58 14.78
CA GLN A 214 18.34 12.30 13.57
C GLN A 214 17.80 13.72 13.49
N VAL A 215 17.10 14.20 14.53
CA VAL A 215 16.60 15.59 14.62
C VAL A 215 17.70 16.49 15.13
N LEU A 216 18.02 17.53 14.38
CA LEU A 216 18.97 18.57 14.79
C LEU A 216 18.30 19.59 15.71
N ASN A 217 17.14 20.10 15.31
CA ASN A 217 16.36 21.03 16.12
C ASN A 217 14.86 20.99 15.77
N ILE A 218 14.06 21.59 16.65
CA ILE A 218 12.63 21.82 16.45
C ILE A 218 12.36 23.30 16.54
N ASN A 219 11.96 23.93 15.42
CA ASN A 219 11.64 25.34 15.38
C ASN A 219 10.18 25.57 15.81
N LYS A 220 10.00 26.52 16.77
CA LYS A 220 8.69 26.88 17.33
C LYS A 220 8.17 28.25 16.84
N VAL A 221 9.02 29.05 16.20
CA VAL A 221 8.75 30.48 15.98
C VAL A 221 8.20 30.78 14.58
N SER A 222 8.70 30.10 13.54
CA SER A 222 8.34 30.40 12.14
C SER A 222 7.68 29.21 11.42
N GLY A 223 6.66 28.63 12.06
CA GLY A 223 6.03 27.40 11.57
C GLY A 223 6.69 26.17 12.20
N ASN A 224 5.88 25.31 12.79
CA ASN A 224 6.38 24.13 13.50
C ASN A 224 7.03 23.15 12.52
N TYR A 225 8.32 23.03 12.52
CA TYR A 225 9.05 22.04 11.74
C TYR A 225 10.23 21.44 12.51
N CYS A 226 10.58 20.22 12.17
CA CYS A 226 11.81 19.57 12.57
C CYS A 226 12.87 19.77 11.50
N GLU A 227 14.06 20.16 11.88
CA GLU A 227 15.25 20.14 11.04
C GLU A 227 15.99 18.81 11.29
N MET A 228 16.16 18.04 10.25
CA MET A 228 16.89 16.77 10.32
C MET A 228 18.39 17.00 10.14
N LEU A 229 19.22 16.07 10.61
CA LEU A 229 20.69 16.14 10.44
C LEU A 229 21.12 16.25 8.96
N THR A 230 20.27 15.84 8.03
CA THR A 230 20.48 15.99 6.58
C THR A 230 20.14 17.38 6.05
N GLY A 231 19.72 18.32 6.89
CA GLY A 231 19.26 19.66 6.51
C GLY A 231 17.81 19.70 5.99
N LYS A 232 17.10 18.57 5.93
CA LYS A 232 15.69 18.53 5.52
C LYS A 232 14.81 19.15 6.59
N LEU A 233 13.95 20.08 6.18
CA LEU A 233 12.91 20.66 7.04
C LEU A 233 11.61 19.86 6.87
N ILE A 234 11.11 19.27 7.96
CA ILE A 234 9.91 18.45 7.98
C ILE A 234 8.82 19.15 8.80
N PRO A 235 7.64 19.44 8.20
CA PRO A 235 6.56 20.12 8.90
C PRO A 235 5.95 19.21 9.99
N ILE A 236 5.60 19.83 11.13
CA ILE A 236 4.88 19.18 12.22
C ILE A 236 3.40 19.56 12.10
N ALA A 237 2.50 18.58 11.93
CA ALA A 237 1.07 18.84 11.92
C ALA A 237 0.61 19.39 13.29
N LYS A 238 -0.22 20.42 13.29
CA LYS A 238 -0.69 21.13 14.51
C LYS A 238 -1.19 20.15 15.59
N ARG A 239 -1.97 19.15 15.21
CA ARG A 239 -2.48 18.12 16.12
C ARG A 239 -1.43 17.15 16.68
N ARG A 240 -0.25 17.04 16.03
CA ARG A 240 0.86 16.16 16.44
C ARG A 240 1.89 16.89 17.31
N GLN A 241 1.87 18.21 17.33
CA GLN A 241 2.83 19.03 18.05
C GLN A 241 2.78 18.78 19.56
N GLU A 242 1.61 18.83 20.17
CA GLU A 242 1.43 18.58 21.60
C GLU A 242 1.88 17.18 22.00
N LEU A 243 1.56 16.18 21.15
CA LEU A 243 1.96 14.80 21.36
C LEU A 243 3.48 14.64 21.29
N LEU A 244 4.14 15.30 20.33
CA LEU A 244 5.59 15.29 20.20
C LEU A 244 6.25 15.94 21.41
N PHE A 245 5.78 17.11 21.86
CA PHE A 245 6.35 17.79 23.03
C PHE A 245 6.14 17.00 24.31
N LYS A 246 4.97 16.40 24.49
CA LYS A 246 4.71 15.50 25.62
C LYS A 246 5.65 14.28 25.58
N PHE A 247 5.85 13.71 24.41
CA PHE A 247 6.75 12.57 24.20
C PHE A 247 8.20 12.92 24.57
N LEU A 248 8.66 14.12 24.16
CA LEU A 248 10.01 14.62 24.45
C LEU A 248 10.16 15.24 25.87
N ASN A 249 9.11 15.16 26.71
CA ASN A 249 9.05 15.79 28.04
C ASN A 249 9.38 17.30 28.00
N LEU A 250 9.06 17.96 26.90
CA LEU A 250 9.19 19.40 26.74
C LEU A 250 7.91 20.10 27.24
N LYS A 251 8.07 21.06 28.14
CA LYS A 251 6.97 21.93 28.62
C LYS A 251 6.71 23.06 27.64
#